data_2d5aea312be29467190983abddcd810c
#
_entry.id   2d5aea312be29467190983abddcd810c
#
_cell.length_a   1.000
_cell.length_b   1.000
_cell.length_c   1.000
_cell.angle_alpha   90.00
_cell.angle_beta   90.00
_cell.angle_gamma   90.00
#
_symmetry.space_group_name_H-M   'P 1'
#
loop_
_entity.id
_entity.type
_entity.pdbx_description
1 polymer ?
#
loop_
_entity_poly.entity_id
_entity_poly.type
_entity_poly.pdbx_seq_one_letter_code
_entity_poly.pdbx_strand_id
1 'polypeptide(L)'
;KEYLEHDKKLRNTGIINENPHHITQGMFDWTKEENDDFYYNNIERIAKKLKPLSRAAEIISKLKNENNEIYIISSRDNGEYTNPKEMTEKWLSDNNIQYDVLILTYKGEKGKICKENNIDIMIDDSINNCKDVSEYGIKVLLMETRYNKHVTEFEKVSNWREIYKKIKESYPKKEQEKINVILDTDTFNECDDQFAVSYMIKSQERFNIEAITIAPYHHDNDISIEEGLEKSYQEVLKICKWLDFNTESKVFKGATDYLANGYNKTNEAVEKIIGIALKNEKTYIMAIGAITNVAMAIMKEPRIIDKIEVIWLGGHSILIKDNMEFNFRQDIEAVRTVFESKVKLTVIPCKNVASNLKTTIYEIEHHLKNKNEVGTYLCERFYNDGKHGIQTRRVIWDISVIAYLINKEWFEISQINCPNIKEDTSYELNTNNRLITMVDFIDSDKIYEDMFEKLGEKNEINE
;
A
#
# COMPACT_ATOMS: atom_id res chain seq x y z
N LYS A 1 -21.89 10.12 -30.64
CA LYS A 1 -21.18 10.82 -31.73
C LYS A 1 -21.53 10.19 -33.06
N GLU A 2 -21.31 8.90 -33.30
CA GLU A 2 -21.59 8.19 -34.55
C GLU A 2 -23.07 8.31 -34.98
N TYR A 3 -24.02 8.13 -34.05
CA TYR A 3 -25.45 8.33 -34.30
C TYR A 3 -25.77 9.76 -34.73
N LEU A 4 -25.20 10.78 -34.10
CA LEU A 4 -25.38 12.19 -34.52
C LEU A 4 -24.81 12.47 -35.90
N GLU A 5 -23.67 11.85 -36.26
CA GLU A 5 -23.09 11.99 -37.59
C GLU A 5 -23.93 11.31 -38.65
N HIS A 6 -24.56 10.19 -38.32
CA HIS A 6 -25.50 9.52 -39.21
C HIS A 6 -26.82 10.32 -39.37
N ASP A 7 -27.38 10.80 -38.27
CA ASP A 7 -28.58 11.65 -38.28
C ASP A 7 -28.41 12.89 -39.17
N LYS A 8 -27.26 13.55 -39.10
CA LYS A 8 -26.92 14.70 -39.97
C LYS A 8 -27.01 14.36 -41.45
N LYS A 9 -26.72 13.12 -41.82
CA LYS A 9 -26.78 12.66 -43.23
C LYS A 9 -28.19 12.20 -43.62
N LEU A 10 -28.93 11.62 -42.67
CA LEU A 10 -30.22 11.01 -42.92
C LEU A 10 -31.37 12.04 -42.85
N ARG A 11 -31.45 12.80 -41.74
CA ARG A 11 -32.56 13.70 -41.44
C ARG A 11 -32.13 15.06 -40.89
N ASN A 12 -30.96 15.16 -40.29
CA ASN A 12 -30.42 16.36 -39.63
C ASN A 12 -31.36 16.97 -38.57
N THR A 13 -32.11 16.11 -37.84
CA THR A 13 -33.04 16.52 -36.80
C THR A 13 -32.38 16.71 -35.45
N GLY A 14 -31.21 16.09 -35.26
CA GLY A 14 -30.52 16.07 -33.96
C GLY A 14 -31.21 15.14 -32.94
N ILE A 15 -30.83 15.28 -31.69
CA ILE A 15 -31.43 14.52 -30.60
C ILE A 15 -32.79 15.13 -30.27
N ILE A 16 -33.86 14.37 -30.50
CA ILE A 16 -35.26 14.78 -30.23
C ILE A 16 -35.72 14.38 -28.82
N ASN A 17 -35.08 13.40 -28.19
CA ASN A 17 -35.36 12.98 -26.83
C ASN A 17 -34.03 12.71 -26.08
N GLU A 18 -33.76 13.49 -25.06
CA GLU A 18 -32.55 13.35 -24.22
C GLU A 18 -32.65 12.21 -23.20
N ASN A 19 -33.86 11.69 -22.94
CA ASN A 19 -34.14 10.59 -22.02
C ASN A 19 -34.82 9.40 -22.69
N PRO A 20 -34.23 8.80 -23.76
CA PRO A 20 -34.79 7.64 -24.41
C PRO A 20 -34.72 6.43 -23.46
N HIS A 21 -35.69 5.51 -23.60
CA HIS A 21 -35.64 4.24 -22.86
C HIS A 21 -34.44 3.34 -23.26
N HIS A 22 -33.90 3.58 -24.43
CA HIS A 22 -32.69 2.90 -24.93
C HIS A 22 -31.97 3.83 -25.91
N ILE A 23 -30.63 3.77 -25.93
CA ILE A 23 -29.80 4.63 -26.78
C ILE A 23 -30.12 4.53 -28.26
N THR A 24 -30.68 3.40 -28.69
CA THR A 24 -31.02 3.10 -30.08
C THR A 24 -32.48 3.33 -30.42
N GLN A 25 -33.35 3.70 -29.48
CA GLN A 25 -34.77 3.86 -29.74
C GLN A 25 -35.30 5.15 -29.17
N GLY A 26 -35.79 6.03 -30.05
CA GLY A 26 -36.46 7.27 -29.69
C GLY A 26 -35.55 8.44 -29.38
N MET A 27 -34.21 8.31 -29.50
CA MET A 27 -33.29 9.42 -29.36
C MET A 27 -33.34 10.36 -30.57
N PHE A 28 -33.52 9.80 -31.74
CA PHE A 28 -33.58 10.50 -33.03
C PHE A 28 -34.95 10.27 -33.70
N ASP A 29 -35.29 11.16 -34.63
CA ASP A 29 -36.51 11.01 -35.47
C ASP A 29 -36.27 10.00 -36.61
N TRP A 30 -35.95 8.76 -36.20
CA TRP A 30 -35.71 7.64 -37.12
C TRP A 30 -36.84 6.63 -37.00
N THR A 31 -37.19 6.00 -38.15
CA THR A 31 -38.04 4.83 -38.10
C THR A 31 -37.30 3.67 -37.42
N LYS A 32 -38.06 2.65 -37.02
CA LYS A 32 -37.46 1.45 -36.46
C LYS A 32 -36.49 0.78 -37.47
N GLU A 33 -36.89 0.72 -38.75
CA GLU A 33 -36.07 0.14 -39.81
C GLU A 33 -34.76 0.90 -40.01
N GLU A 34 -34.80 2.24 -40.06
CA GLU A 34 -33.61 3.08 -40.16
C GLU A 34 -32.65 2.90 -38.95
N ASN A 35 -33.24 2.76 -37.77
CA ASN A 35 -32.45 2.54 -36.55
C ASN A 35 -31.80 1.15 -36.53
N ASP A 36 -32.57 0.12 -36.88
CA ASP A 36 -32.09 -1.27 -36.94
C ASP A 36 -31.00 -1.42 -38.03
N ASP A 37 -31.20 -0.83 -39.21
CA ASP A 37 -30.20 -0.84 -40.29
C ASP A 37 -28.88 -0.17 -39.84
N PHE A 38 -28.97 1.00 -39.25
CA PHE A 38 -27.77 1.67 -38.72
C PHE A 38 -27.09 0.83 -37.65
N TYR A 39 -27.85 0.27 -36.69
CA TYR A 39 -27.33 -0.52 -35.59
C TYR A 39 -26.59 -1.75 -36.12
N TYR A 40 -27.23 -2.62 -36.84
CA TYR A 40 -26.63 -3.88 -37.30
C TYR A 40 -25.44 -3.68 -38.24
N ASN A 41 -25.44 -2.63 -39.06
CA ASN A 41 -24.31 -2.33 -39.95
C ASN A 41 -23.12 -1.68 -39.26
N ASN A 42 -23.27 -1.16 -38.03
CA ASN A 42 -22.21 -0.37 -37.39
C ASN A 42 -21.81 -0.82 -35.98
N ILE A 43 -22.59 -1.67 -35.32
CA ILE A 43 -22.41 -1.99 -33.91
C ILE A 43 -21.01 -2.57 -33.62
N GLU A 44 -20.53 -3.51 -34.44
CA GLU A 44 -19.22 -4.11 -34.27
C GLU A 44 -18.10 -3.10 -34.46
N ARG A 45 -18.19 -2.25 -35.49
CA ARG A 45 -17.21 -1.17 -35.71
C ARG A 45 -17.21 -0.14 -34.59
N ILE A 46 -18.40 0.21 -34.08
CA ILE A 46 -18.54 1.14 -32.95
C ILE A 46 -17.95 0.51 -31.69
N ALA A 47 -18.28 -0.74 -31.37
CA ALA A 47 -17.79 -1.44 -30.20
C ALA A 47 -16.25 -1.51 -30.14
N LYS A 48 -15.60 -1.80 -31.27
CA LYS A 48 -14.13 -1.82 -31.38
C LYS A 48 -13.46 -0.47 -31.10
N LYS A 49 -14.17 0.65 -31.29
CA LYS A 49 -13.66 2.01 -31.10
C LYS A 49 -14.00 2.64 -29.76
N LEU A 50 -14.89 2.03 -28.99
CA LEU A 50 -15.24 2.55 -27.67
C LEU A 50 -14.00 2.66 -26.77
N LYS A 51 -13.99 3.68 -25.95
CA LYS A 51 -12.99 3.83 -24.89
C LYS A 51 -13.61 3.49 -23.54
N PRO A 52 -12.86 2.89 -22.63
CA PRO A 52 -13.34 2.68 -21.27
C PRO A 52 -13.65 4.02 -20.59
N LEU A 53 -14.53 3.99 -19.62
CA LEU A 53 -14.74 5.13 -18.73
C LEU A 53 -13.43 5.50 -18.04
N SER A 54 -13.27 6.79 -17.77
CA SER A 54 -12.07 7.29 -17.08
C SER A 54 -11.80 6.49 -15.80
N ARG A 55 -10.55 6.09 -15.61
CA ARG A 55 -10.05 5.31 -14.47
C ARG A 55 -10.57 3.87 -14.34
N ALA A 56 -11.27 3.34 -15.33
CA ALA A 56 -11.75 1.96 -15.28
C ALA A 56 -10.60 0.97 -15.05
N ALA A 57 -9.55 1.03 -15.88
CA ALA A 57 -8.41 0.12 -15.78
C ALA A 57 -7.67 0.28 -14.44
N GLU A 58 -7.45 1.51 -13.97
CA GLU A 58 -6.80 1.83 -12.69
C GLU A 58 -7.56 1.19 -11.51
N ILE A 59 -8.86 1.44 -11.42
CA ILE A 59 -9.69 0.96 -10.29
C ILE A 59 -9.87 -0.56 -10.34
N ILE A 60 -10.03 -1.14 -11.52
CA ILE A 60 -10.12 -2.61 -11.67
C ILE A 60 -8.81 -3.26 -11.23
N SER A 61 -7.65 -2.71 -11.63
CA SER A 61 -6.34 -3.19 -11.17
C SER A 61 -6.21 -3.08 -9.66
N LYS A 62 -6.65 -1.97 -9.07
CA LYS A 62 -6.65 -1.78 -7.61
C LYS A 62 -7.52 -2.82 -6.90
N LEU A 63 -8.73 -3.08 -7.40
CA LEU A 63 -9.60 -4.11 -6.85
C LEU A 63 -8.97 -5.51 -6.94
N LYS A 64 -8.31 -5.85 -8.07
CA LYS A 64 -7.57 -7.12 -8.19
C LYS A 64 -6.45 -7.24 -7.17
N ASN A 65 -5.64 -6.20 -7.00
CA ASN A 65 -4.54 -6.16 -6.03
C ASN A 65 -5.04 -6.29 -4.58
N GLU A 66 -6.32 -6.04 -4.34
CA GLU A 66 -7.00 -6.23 -3.06
C GLU A 66 -7.66 -7.61 -2.92
N ASN A 67 -7.24 -8.60 -3.73
CA ASN A 67 -7.72 -9.98 -3.74
C ASN A 67 -9.20 -10.12 -4.13
N ASN A 68 -9.71 -9.25 -5.02
CA ASN A 68 -11.01 -9.45 -5.63
C ASN A 68 -10.86 -10.19 -6.96
N GLU A 69 -11.75 -11.14 -7.23
CA GLU A 69 -11.89 -11.75 -8.54
C GLU A 69 -12.74 -10.85 -9.47
N ILE A 70 -12.24 -10.57 -10.65
CA ILE A 70 -12.88 -9.68 -11.62
C ILE A 70 -13.49 -10.48 -12.74
N TYR A 71 -14.81 -10.46 -12.83
CA TYR A 71 -15.60 -11.08 -13.89
C TYR A 71 -16.08 -10.03 -14.90
N ILE A 72 -15.90 -10.29 -16.18
CA ILE A 72 -16.48 -9.51 -17.26
C ILE A 72 -17.60 -10.33 -17.87
N ILE A 73 -18.86 -9.91 -17.66
CA ILE A 73 -20.06 -10.58 -18.17
C ILE A 73 -20.73 -9.67 -19.19
N SER A 74 -20.67 -10.05 -20.47
CA SER A 74 -21.13 -9.21 -21.57
C SER A 74 -22.14 -9.93 -22.46
N SER A 75 -23.28 -9.26 -22.76
CA SER A 75 -24.31 -9.77 -23.65
C SER A 75 -23.92 -9.55 -25.13
N ARG A 76 -22.83 -10.15 -25.57
CA ARG A 76 -22.32 -10.05 -26.96
C ARG A 76 -22.43 -11.33 -27.78
N ASP A 77 -23.00 -12.38 -27.19
CA ASP A 77 -23.15 -13.69 -27.86
C ASP A 77 -24.58 -13.87 -28.43
N ASN A 78 -25.06 -12.87 -29.19
CA ASN A 78 -26.41 -12.83 -29.72
C ASN A 78 -26.43 -12.76 -31.27
N GLY A 79 -25.31 -13.10 -31.94
CA GLY A 79 -25.18 -13.11 -33.40
C GLY A 79 -24.97 -11.73 -34.03
N GLU A 80 -24.83 -10.66 -33.23
CA GLU A 80 -24.59 -9.30 -33.73
C GLU A 80 -23.11 -9.04 -34.08
N TYR A 81 -22.21 -9.92 -33.67
CA TYR A 81 -20.77 -9.78 -33.83
C TYR A 81 -20.16 -11.01 -34.53
N THR A 82 -19.15 -10.78 -35.36
CA THR A 82 -18.48 -11.85 -36.13
C THR A 82 -17.66 -12.78 -35.20
N ASN A 83 -16.88 -12.22 -34.30
CA ASN A 83 -16.05 -12.93 -33.33
C ASN A 83 -16.11 -12.23 -31.97
N PRO A 84 -17.22 -12.37 -31.24
CA PRO A 84 -17.45 -11.57 -30.03
C PRO A 84 -16.42 -11.81 -28.93
N LYS A 85 -15.92 -13.03 -28.77
CA LYS A 85 -14.91 -13.36 -27.73
C LYS A 85 -13.57 -12.71 -28.04
N GLU A 86 -13.01 -12.98 -29.22
CA GLU A 86 -11.72 -12.41 -29.64
C GLU A 86 -11.76 -10.88 -29.68
N MET A 87 -12.85 -10.30 -30.13
CA MET A 87 -13.05 -8.85 -30.16
C MET A 87 -13.04 -8.27 -28.74
N THR A 88 -13.70 -8.93 -27.78
CA THR A 88 -13.79 -8.46 -26.41
C THR A 88 -12.45 -8.60 -25.70
N GLU A 89 -11.78 -9.75 -25.81
CA GLU A 89 -10.45 -10.00 -25.25
C GLU A 89 -9.43 -8.97 -25.76
N LYS A 90 -9.44 -8.74 -27.10
CA LYS A 90 -8.58 -7.72 -27.69
C LYS A 90 -8.88 -6.32 -27.15
N TRP A 91 -10.16 -5.94 -27.03
CA TRP A 91 -10.53 -4.63 -26.52
C TRP A 91 -10.11 -4.46 -25.05
N LEU A 92 -10.27 -5.48 -24.20
CA LEU A 92 -9.84 -5.47 -22.80
C LEU A 92 -8.32 -5.31 -22.70
N SER A 93 -7.58 -6.06 -23.51
CA SER A 93 -6.10 -5.98 -23.58
C SER A 93 -5.62 -4.60 -24.07
N ASP A 94 -6.19 -4.09 -25.18
CA ASP A 94 -5.82 -2.79 -25.77
C ASP A 94 -6.09 -1.61 -24.81
N ASN A 95 -6.94 -1.79 -23.79
CA ASN A 95 -7.28 -0.78 -22.79
C ASN A 95 -6.75 -1.11 -21.37
N ASN A 96 -5.85 -2.08 -21.23
CA ASN A 96 -5.22 -2.50 -19.97
C ASN A 96 -6.23 -2.87 -18.86
N ILE A 97 -7.37 -3.46 -19.22
CA ILE A 97 -8.39 -3.92 -18.28
C ILE A 97 -8.06 -5.36 -17.87
N GLN A 98 -7.68 -5.56 -16.64
CA GLN A 98 -7.39 -6.87 -16.07
C GLN A 98 -8.68 -7.56 -15.64
N TYR A 99 -8.76 -8.87 -15.85
CA TYR A 99 -9.90 -9.70 -15.41
C TYR A 99 -9.43 -11.13 -15.16
N ASP A 100 -10.24 -11.89 -14.42
CA ASP A 100 -10.00 -13.30 -14.15
C ASP A 100 -10.83 -14.17 -15.05
N VAL A 101 -12.10 -13.78 -15.28
CA VAL A 101 -13.05 -14.57 -16.07
C VAL A 101 -13.79 -13.67 -17.05
N LEU A 102 -13.86 -14.10 -18.32
CA LEU A 102 -14.71 -13.49 -19.36
C LEU A 102 -15.84 -14.44 -19.74
N ILE A 103 -17.08 -14.00 -19.55
CA ILE A 103 -18.29 -14.73 -19.94
C ILE A 103 -19.08 -13.91 -20.96
N LEU A 104 -19.31 -14.48 -22.13
CA LEU A 104 -20.22 -13.92 -23.10
C LEU A 104 -21.57 -14.65 -23.00
N THR A 105 -22.65 -13.90 -23.00
CA THR A 105 -24.00 -14.44 -22.76
C THR A 105 -25.03 -13.80 -23.66
N TYR A 106 -26.21 -14.40 -23.72
CA TYR A 106 -27.42 -13.81 -24.29
C TYR A 106 -28.07 -12.81 -23.36
N LYS A 107 -29.04 -12.03 -23.87
CA LYS A 107 -29.83 -11.09 -23.03
C LYS A 107 -30.66 -11.86 -22.00
N GLY A 108 -30.68 -11.34 -20.74
CA GLY A 108 -31.56 -11.85 -19.69
C GLY A 108 -31.01 -13.06 -18.91
N GLU A 109 -29.72 -13.38 -19.01
CA GLU A 109 -29.11 -14.52 -18.29
C GLU A 109 -28.04 -14.10 -17.29
N LYS A 110 -27.82 -12.78 -17.09
CA LYS A 110 -26.75 -12.31 -16.20
C LYS A 110 -26.99 -12.68 -14.75
N GLY A 111 -28.23 -12.66 -14.27
CA GLY A 111 -28.59 -13.02 -12.91
C GLY A 111 -28.23 -14.47 -12.59
N LYS A 112 -28.59 -15.39 -13.48
CA LYS A 112 -28.23 -16.80 -13.34
C LYS A 112 -26.71 -17.01 -13.33
N ILE A 113 -26.01 -16.39 -14.30
CA ILE A 113 -24.54 -16.49 -14.39
C ILE A 113 -23.88 -15.94 -13.14
N CYS A 114 -24.29 -14.78 -12.65
CA CYS A 114 -23.78 -14.21 -11.42
C CYS A 114 -23.99 -15.16 -10.22
N LYS A 115 -25.15 -15.78 -10.12
CA LYS A 115 -25.46 -16.76 -9.05
C LYS A 115 -24.58 -17.99 -9.12
N GLU A 116 -24.43 -18.58 -10.31
CA GLU A 116 -23.62 -19.77 -10.54
C GLU A 116 -22.13 -19.55 -10.28
N ASN A 117 -21.65 -18.32 -10.44
CA ASN A 117 -20.25 -17.93 -10.20
C ASN A 117 -20.02 -17.23 -8.85
N ASN A 118 -21.03 -17.23 -7.95
CA ASN A 118 -20.96 -16.60 -6.62
C ASN A 118 -20.52 -15.12 -6.68
N ILE A 119 -21.04 -14.36 -7.63
CA ILE A 119 -20.72 -12.93 -7.75
C ILE A 119 -21.37 -12.18 -6.58
N ASP A 120 -20.58 -11.40 -5.86
CA ASP A 120 -21.05 -10.62 -4.72
C ASP A 120 -21.71 -9.30 -5.14
N ILE A 121 -21.18 -8.66 -6.20
CA ILE A 121 -21.65 -7.37 -6.67
C ILE A 121 -21.55 -7.28 -8.21
N MET A 122 -22.59 -6.73 -8.85
CA MET A 122 -22.62 -6.46 -10.28
C MET A 122 -22.72 -4.95 -10.54
N ILE A 123 -21.92 -4.47 -11.49
CA ILE A 123 -22.00 -3.10 -11.99
C ILE A 123 -22.48 -3.16 -13.43
N ASP A 124 -23.62 -2.53 -13.73
CA ASP A 124 -24.20 -2.51 -15.07
C ASP A 124 -24.95 -1.18 -15.30
N ASP A 125 -25.04 -0.74 -16.55
CA ASP A 125 -25.80 0.45 -16.94
C ASP A 125 -27.24 0.13 -17.41
N SER A 126 -27.52 -1.13 -17.66
CA SER A 126 -28.83 -1.61 -18.11
C SER A 126 -29.76 -1.91 -16.94
N ILE A 127 -30.89 -1.21 -16.89
CA ILE A 127 -31.96 -1.43 -15.89
C ILE A 127 -32.43 -2.89 -15.89
N ASN A 128 -32.56 -3.50 -17.06
CA ASN A 128 -33.04 -4.88 -17.21
C ASN A 128 -32.01 -5.89 -16.64
N ASN A 129 -30.72 -5.67 -16.89
CA ASN A 129 -29.66 -6.50 -16.29
C ASN A 129 -29.62 -6.33 -14.76
N CYS A 130 -29.77 -5.10 -14.28
CA CYS A 130 -29.82 -4.83 -12.84
C CYS A 130 -31.01 -5.53 -12.17
N LYS A 131 -32.20 -5.53 -12.80
CA LYS A 131 -33.39 -6.27 -12.32
C LYS A 131 -33.13 -7.78 -12.30
N ASP A 132 -32.67 -8.34 -13.42
CA ASP A 132 -32.36 -9.76 -13.54
C ASP A 132 -31.38 -10.23 -12.44
N VAL A 133 -30.29 -9.50 -12.23
CA VAL A 133 -29.28 -9.84 -11.20
C VAL A 133 -29.82 -9.68 -9.78
N SER A 134 -30.62 -8.62 -9.52
CA SER A 134 -31.19 -8.36 -8.20
C SER A 134 -32.21 -9.41 -7.74
N GLU A 135 -32.91 -10.06 -8.66
CA GLU A 135 -33.83 -11.17 -8.37
C GLU A 135 -33.11 -12.39 -7.74
N TYR A 136 -31.82 -12.53 -7.97
CA TYR A 136 -30.97 -13.55 -7.34
C TYR A 136 -30.37 -13.13 -5.99
N GLY A 137 -30.77 -11.96 -5.48
CA GLY A 137 -30.28 -11.44 -4.20
C GLY A 137 -28.84 -10.90 -4.25
N ILE A 138 -28.32 -10.62 -5.42
CA ILE A 138 -26.96 -10.11 -5.64
C ILE A 138 -27.02 -8.58 -5.61
N LYS A 139 -26.06 -7.96 -4.94
CA LYS A 139 -25.96 -6.49 -4.91
C LYS A 139 -25.67 -5.93 -6.30
N VAL A 140 -26.37 -4.85 -6.64
CA VAL A 140 -26.24 -4.18 -7.95
C VAL A 140 -25.89 -2.71 -7.73
N LEU A 141 -24.92 -2.22 -8.49
CA LEU A 141 -24.64 -0.79 -8.66
C LEU A 141 -25.02 -0.39 -10.09
N LEU A 142 -25.98 0.52 -10.21
CA LEU A 142 -26.41 1.03 -11.51
C LEU A 142 -25.49 2.17 -11.95
N MET A 143 -24.68 1.93 -13.00
CA MET A 143 -23.87 2.98 -13.62
C MET A 143 -24.79 4.02 -14.28
N GLU A 144 -24.75 5.25 -13.77
CA GLU A 144 -25.62 6.32 -14.26
C GLU A 144 -25.31 6.67 -15.72
N THR A 145 -26.37 6.69 -16.52
CA THR A 145 -26.35 7.11 -17.93
C THR A 145 -27.56 8.02 -18.20
N ARG A 146 -27.61 8.63 -19.38
CA ARG A 146 -28.72 9.51 -19.76
C ARG A 146 -30.08 8.82 -19.71
N TYR A 147 -30.14 7.53 -20.07
CA TYR A 147 -31.40 6.76 -20.20
C TYR A 147 -31.84 6.09 -18.88
N ASN A 148 -31.04 6.11 -17.82
CA ASN A 148 -31.41 5.52 -16.53
C ASN A 148 -31.46 6.52 -15.36
N LYS A 149 -31.32 7.83 -15.63
CA LYS A 149 -31.36 8.88 -14.60
C LYS A 149 -32.63 8.89 -13.75
N HIS A 150 -33.75 8.52 -14.35
CA HIS A 150 -35.06 8.50 -13.68
C HIS A 150 -35.25 7.30 -12.73
N VAL A 151 -34.39 6.30 -12.78
CA VAL A 151 -34.49 5.09 -11.95
C VAL A 151 -34.04 5.38 -10.54
N THR A 152 -34.82 4.95 -9.55
CA THR A 152 -34.52 5.11 -8.11
C THR A 152 -34.46 3.78 -7.37
N GLU A 153 -34.72 2.67 -8.06
CA GLU A 153 -34.76 1.32 -7.47
C GLU A 153 -33.37 0.79 -7.07
N PHE A 154 -32.30 1.29 -7.71
CA PHE A 154 -30.95 0.81 -7.51
C PHE A 154 -30.02 1.90 -7.00
N GLU A 155 -29.01 1.49 -6.24
CA GLU A 155 -27.92 2.37 -5.85
C GLU A 155 -27.13 2.79 -7.09
N LYS A 156 -27.05 4.12 -7.33
CA LYS A 156 -26.39 4.67 -8.50
C LYS A 156 -24.95 5.04 -8.22
N VAL A 157 -24.15 4.91 -9.27
CA VAL A 157 -22.75 5.36 -9.31
C VAL A 157 -22.49 6.08 -10.63
N SER A 158 -21.74 7.16 -10.61
CA SER A 158 -21.48 8.00 -11.78
C SER A 158 -20.07 7.79 -12.36
N ASN A 159 -19.18 7.18 -11.60
CA ASN A 159 -17.77 6.99 -11.98
C ASN A 159 -17.12 5.84 -11.20
N TRP A 160 -15.93 5.43 -11.65
CA TRP A 160 -15.20 4.30 -11.05
C TRP A 160 -14.71 4.57 -9.63
N ARG A 161 -14.49 5.83 -9.21
CA ARG A 161 -14.16 6.15 -7.81
C ARG A 161 -15.33 5.87 -6.88
N GLU A 162 -16.54 6.25 -7.28
CA GLU A 162 -17.76 5.92 -6.53
C GLU A 162 -17.99 4.42 -6.45
N ILE A 163 -17.76 3.68 -7.55
CA ILE A 163 -17.82 2.21 -7.56
C ILE A 163 -16.88 1.64 -6.50
N TYR A 164 -15.62 2.07 -6.52
CA TYR A 164 -14.63 1.62 -5.54
C TYR A 164 -15.07 1.91 -4.10
N LYS A 165 -15.52 3.14 -3.81
CA LYS A 165 -16.03 3.53 -2.51
C LYS A 165 -17.21 2.65 -2.07
N LYS A 166 -18.19 2.41 -2.95
CA LYS A 166 -19.36 1.57 -2.66
C LYS A 166 -19.02 0.10 -2.43
N ILE A 167 -18.06 -0.44 -3.14
CA ILE A 167 -17.54 -1.79 -2.89
C ILE A 167 -16.91 -1.86 -1.51
N LYS A 168 -16.07 -0.90 -1.13
CA LYS A 168 -15.45 -0.84 0.20
C LYS A 168 -16.46 -0.69 1.33
N GLU A 169 -17.50 0.14 1.15
CA GLU A 169 -18.60 0.29 2.12
C GLU A 169 -19.41 -1.00 2.29
N SER A 170 -19.59 -1.76 1.21
CA SER A 170 -20.41 -2.99 1.20
C SER A 170 -19.66 -4.21 1.70
N TYR A 171 -18.38 -4.26 1.41
CA TYR A 171 -17.46 -5.33 1.76
C TYR A 171 -16.25 -4.71 2.48
N PRO A 172 -16.44 -4.16 3.69
CA PRO A 172 -15.32 -3.67 4.46
C PRO A 172 -14.35 -4.83 4.63
N LYS A 173 -13.06 -4.61 4.33
CA LYS A 173 -12.02 -5.58 4.70
C LYS A 173 -12.33 -5.95 6.16
N LYS A 174 -12.39 -7.25 6.48
CA LYS A 174 -12.37 -7.66 7.90
C LYS A 174 -11.28 -6.83 8.55
N GLU A 175 -11.62 -6.03 9.55
CA GLU A 175 -10.62 -5.28 10.29
C GLU A 175 -9.55 -6.28 10.68
N GLN A 176 -8.39 -6.17 10.05
CA GLN A 176 -7.24 -6.97 10.49
C GLN A 176 -6.98 -6.50 11.92
N GLU A 177 -6.97 -7.43 12.84
CA GLU A 177 -6.66 -7.12 14.22
C GLU A 177 -5.36 -6.32 14.27
N LYS A 178 -5.45 -5.10 14.84
CA LYS A 178 -4.30 -4.21 14.94
C LYS A 178 -3.23 -4.88 15.77
N ILE A 179 -2.02 -4.83 15.30
CA ILE A 179 -0.87 -5.33 16.04
C ILE A 179 -0.23 -4.24 16.88
N ASN A 180 0.19 -4.57 18.10
CA ASN A 180 0.89 -3.64 18.99
C ASN A 180 2.32 -3.47 18.49
N VAL A 181 2.73 -2.22 18.25
CA VAL A 181 4.05 -1.90 17.71
C VAL A 181 4.77 -0.85 18.55
N ILE A 182 6.08 -0.98 18.60
CA ILE A 182 7.03 0.05 19.05
C ILE A 182 7.97 0.32 17.90
N LEU A 183 8.22 1.59 17.58
CA LEU A 183 9.27 2.00 16.64
C LEU A 183 10.48 2.50 17.42
N ASP A 184 11.67 1.93 17.17
CA ASP A 184 12.95 2.41 17.71
C ASP A 184 13.77 3.01 16.56
N THR A 185 14.01 4.34 16.59
CA THR A 185 14.44 5.17 15.45
C THR A 185 15.46 6.22 15.85
N ASP A 186 16.38 6.55 14.98
CA ASP A 186 17.33 7.67 15.09
C ASP A 186 17.03 8.81 14.10
N THR A 187 15.76 9.20 14.03
CA THR A 187 15.04 10.01 13.04
C THR A 187 15.77 11.24 12.48
N PHE A 188 16.74 11.79 13.14
CA PHE A 188 17.49 12.96 12.64
C PHE A 188 18.77 12.57 11.88
N ASN A 189 19.16 11.30 11.92
CA ASN A 189 20.39 10.79 11.31
C ASN A 189 20.39 10.98 9.79
N GLU A 190 19.47 10.35 9.09
CA GLU A 190 19.27 10.44 7.63
C GLU A 190 17.82 10.87 7.32
N CYS A 191 17.43 10.90 6.04
CA CYS A 191 16.08 11.36 5.67
C CYS A 191 15.03 10.25 5.63
N ASP A 192 15.40 9.00 5.65
CA ASP A 192 14.51 7.84 5.49
C ASP A 192 13.72 7.50 6.74
N ASP A 193 14.27 7.74 7.93
CA ASP A 193 13.53 7.65 9.18
C ASP A 193 12.25 8.50 9.18
N GLN A 194 12.30 9.74 8.66
CA GLN A 194 11.11 10.59 8.61
C GLN A 194 10.02 9.99 7.74
N PHE A 195 10.40 9.31 6.64
CA PHE A 195 9.44 8.56 5.83
C PHE A 195 8.86 7.38 6.62
N ALA A 196 9.70 6.63 7.33
CA ALA A 196 9.27 5.48 8.12
C ALA A 196 8.32 5.87 9.26
N VAL A 197 8.65 6.91 10.04
CA VAL A 197 7.78 7.45 11.11
C VAL A 197 6.45 7.89 10.53
N SER A 198 6.46 8.64 9.42
CA SER A 198 5.24 9.13 8.78
C SER A 198 4.40 7.98 8.22
N TYR A 199 5.02 7.00 7.60
CA TYR A 199 4.37 5.83 7.04
C TYR A 199 3.71 4.96 8.11
N MET A 200 4.39 4.74 9.25
CA MET A 200 3.82 4.04 10.39
C MET A 200 2.59 4.77 10.94
N ILE A 201 2.70 6.09 11.16
CA ILE A 201 1.58 6.89 11.69
C ILE A 201 0.39 6.88 10.72
N LYS A 202 0.62 6.93 9.42
CA LYS A 202 -0.44 6.82 8.39
C LYS A 202 -0.98 5.40 8.22
N SER A 203 -0.41 4.41 8.89
CA SER A 203 -0.85 3.00 8.85
C SER A 203 -1.55 2.55 10.15
N GLN A 204 -2.24 3.46 10.85
CA GLN A 204 -2.96 3.14 12.09
C GLN A 204 -4.15 2.19 11.90
N GLU A 205 -4.61 1.94 10.68
CA GLU A 205 -5.55 0.86 10.37
C GLU A 205 -4.95 -0.53 10.64
N ARG A 206 -3.61 -0.64 10.57
CA ARG A 206 -2.86 -1.87 10.82
C ARG A 206 -2.22 -1.89 12.21
N PHE A 207 -1.80 -0.73 12.72
CA PHE A 207 -0.96 -0.60 13.90
C PHE A 207 -1.67 0.02 15.09
N ASN A 208 -1.53 -0.60 16.26
CA ASN A 208 -1.67 0.05 17.55
C ASN A 208 -0.28 0.53 17.98
N ILE A 209 0.02 1.81 17.74
CA ILE A 209 1.32 2.41 18.03
C ILE A 209 1.39 2.64 19.54
N GLU A 210 2.12 1.78 20.25
CA GLU A 210 2.28 1.85 21.71
C GLU A 210 3.36 2.87 22.11
N ALA A 211 4.47 2.93 21.38
CA ALA A 211 5.53 3.90 21.61
C ALA A 211 6.39 4.14 20.36
N ILE A 212 7.06 5.30 20.36
CA ILE A 212 8.22 5.62 19.53
C ILE A 212 9.38 5.88 20.48
N THR A 213 10.44 5.09 20.36
CA THR A 213 11.65 5.19 21.19
C THR A 213 12.80 5.70 20.33
N ILE A 214 13.62 6.57 20.91
CA ILE A 214 14.72 7.19 20.18
C ILE A 214 16.00 6.39 20.41
N ALA A 215 16.56 5.85 19.34
CA ALA A 215 17.81 5.13 19.34
C ALA A 215 19.02 6.08 19.38
N PRO A 216 20.14 5.67 19.98
CA PRO A 216 21.37 6.44 19.91
C PRO A 216 21.98 6.35 18.52
N TYR A 217 22.58 7.44 18.02
CA TYR A 217 23.44 7.41 16.85
C TYR A 217 24.61 8.39 16.98
N HIS A 218 25.68 8.10 16.27
CA HIS A 218 26.85 8.96 16.18
C HIS A 218 27.39 8.98 14.76
N HIS A 219 27.44 10.16 14.18
CA HIS A 219 28.18 10.43 12.95
C HIS A 219 29.57 10.98 13.27
N ASP A 220 30.55 10.67 12.43
CA ASP A 220 31.94 11.12 12.58
C ASP A 220 32.13 12.65 12.55
N ASN A 221 31.08 13.42 12.30
CA ASN A 221 31.08 14.87 12.14
C ASN A 221 30.18 15.53 13.20
N ASP A 222 30.74 15.83 14.35
CA ASP A 222 30.43 17.02 15.15
C ASP A 222 29.27 17.01 16.16
N ILE A 223 28.42 15.98 16.29
CA ILE A 223 27.41 15.94 17.35
C ILE A 223 27.61 14.75 18.28
N SER A 224 27.46 15.00 19.59
CA SER A 224 27.45 13.92 20.57
C SER A 224 26.21 13.02 20.40
N ILE A 225 26.28 11.79 20.93
CA ILE A 225 25.12 10.88 20.95
C ILE A 225 23.92 11.54 21.66
N GLU A 226 24.14 12.26 22.75
CA GLU A 226 23.10 12.98 23.49
C GLU A 226 22.45 14.08 22.64
N GLU A 227 23.24 14.83 21.88
CA GLU A 227 22.74 15.87 20.99
C GLU A 227 21.95 15.25 19.83
N GLY A 228 22.46 14.15 19.24
CA GLY A 228 21.76 13.39 18.21
C GLY A 228 20.41 12.86 18.69
N LEU A 229 20.38 12.28 19.89
CA LEU A 229 19.18 11.80 20.57
C LEU A 229 18.13 12.93 20.72
N GLU A 230 18.58 14.12 21.21
CA GLU A 230 17.67 15.27 21.38
C GLU A 230 17.10 15.75 20.02
N LYS A 231 17.94 15.83 19.00
CA LYS A 231 17.50 16.22 17.65
C LYS A 231 16.49 15.22 17.07
N SER A 232 16.73 13.93 17.21
CA SER A 232 15.81 12.89 16.79
C SER A 232 14.47 12.95 17.54
N TYR A 233 14.52 13.19 18.85
CA TYR A 233 13.33 13.36 19.67
C TYR A 233 12.46 14.54 19.18
N GLN A 234 13.07 15.70 18.95
CA GLN A 234 12.37 16.88 18.46
C GLN A 234 11.82 16.68 17.04
N GLU A 235 12.54 15.97 16.20
CA GLU A 235 12.12 15.67 14.84
C GLU A 235 10.89 14.76 14.81
N VAL A 236 10.85 13.71 15.64
CA VAL A 236 9.67 12.87 15.83
C VAL A 236 8.46 13.67 16.28
N LEU A 237 8.63 14.56 17.29
CA LEU A 237 7.54 15.41 17.78
C LEU A 237 6.98 16.32 16.67
N LYS A 238 7.85 16.85 15.83
CA LYS A 238 7.50 17.71 14.71
C LYS A 238 6.67 16.96 13.66
N ILE A 239 7.08 15.75 13.28
CA ILE A 239 6.35 14.89 12.35
C ILE A 239 4.98 14.51 12.93
N CYS A 240 4.95 14.08 14.19
CA CYS A 240 3.73 13.74 14.89
C CYS A 240 2.71 14.88 14.89
N LYS A 241 3.18 16.12 15.09
CA LYS A 241 2.33 17.32 15.06
C LYS A 241 1.66 17.52 13.70
N TRP A 242 2.38 17.34 12.59
CA TRP A 242 1.81 17.48 11.25
C TRP A 242 0.83 16.36 10.89
N LEU A 243 0.94 15.23 11.56
CA LEU A 243 0.08 14.07 11.34
C LEU A 243 -1.04 13.95 12.40
N ASP A 244 -1.24 14.98 13.24
CA ASP A 244 -2.23 14.99 14.34
C ASP A 244 -2.12 13.76 15.25
N PHE A 245 -0.88 13.22 15.39
CA PHE A 245 -0.62 12.07 16.25
C PHE A 245 -0.37 12.53 17.68
N ASN A 246 -1.17 12.02 18.63
CA ASN A 246 -0.97 12.33 20.06
C ASN A 246 0.31 11.73 20.58
N THR A 247 1.26 12.57 20.98
CA THR A 247 2.57 12.20 21.51
C THR A 247 2.59 12.00 23.03
N GLU A 248 1.51 12.31 23.73
CA GLU A 248 1.45 12.17 25.18
C GLU A 248 1.70 10.72 25.60
N SER A 249 2.75 10.50 26.37
CA SER A 249 3.18 9.17 26.80
C SER A 249 3.46 8.17 25.67
N LYS A 250 3.87 8.67 24.49
CA LYS A 250 4.18 7.86 23.30
C LYS A 250 5.61 7.98 22.79
N VAL A 251 6.30 9.10 23.03
CA VAL A 251 7.68 9.33 22.53
C VAL A 251 8.65 9.37 23.71
N PHE A 252 9.70 8.54 23.67
CA PHE A 252 10.61 8.33 24.80
C PHE A 252 12.06 8.37 24.35
N LYS A 253 12.90 9.08 25.11
CA LYS A 253 14.34 9.13 24.87
C LYS A 253 15.00 7.82 25.29
N GLY A 254 15.92 7.33 24.47
CA GLY A 254 16.66 6.10 24.71
C GLY A 254 18.04 6.28 25.32
N ALA A 255 18.92 5.36 25.00
CA ALA A 255 20.28 5.34 25.48
C ALA A 255 21.09 6.55 25.02
N THR A 256 21.93 7.09 25.88
CA THR A 256 22.85 8.21 25.58
C THR A 256 24.25 7.74 25.24
N ASP A 257 24.45 6.42 25.17
CA ASP A 257 25.71 5.79 24.76
C ASP A 257 25.44 4.31 24.38
N TYR A 258 26.44 3.61 23.91
CA TYR A 258 26.37 2.23 23.41
C TYR A 258 26.76 1.20 24.50
N LEU A 259 26.19 0.00 24.43
CA LEU A 259 26.62 -1.14 25.24
C LEU A 259 28.10 -1.46 25.01
N ALA A 260 28.58 -1.34 23.76
CA ALA A 260 29.98 -1.51 23.42
C ALA A 260 30.94 -0.58 24.22
N ASN A 261 30.45 0.57 24.71
CA ASN A 261 31.18 1.51 25.55
C ASN A 261 30.96 1.25 27.06
N GLY A 262 30.31 0.15 27.41
CA GLY A 262 30.00 -0.19 28.82
C GLY A 262 28.77 0.55 29.37
N TYR A 263 27.94 1.15 28.54
CA TYR A 263 26.71 1.82 28.96
C TYR A 263 25.70 0.81 29.50
N ASN A 264 25.24 1.02 30.72
CA ASN A 264 24.28 0.13 31.40
C ASN A 264 23.19 0.90 32.19
N LYS A 265 23.08 2.21 31.98
CA LYS A 265 22.09 3.03 32.67
C LYS A 265 20.71 2.78 32.07
N THR A 266 19.70 2.66 32.93
CA THR A 266 18.31 2.62 32.46
C THR A 266 17.90 3.97 31.87
N ASN A 267 16.97 3.94 30.94
CA ASN A 267 16.42 5.11 30.28
C ASN A 267 14.92 4.92 30.00
N GLU A 268 14.24 5.97 29.61
CA GLU A 268 12.78 5.96 29.39
C GLU A 268 12.35 4.96 28.32
N ALA A 269 13.10 4.85 27.21
CA ALA A 269 12.78 3.92 26.13
C ALA A 269 12.84 2.46 26.60
N VAL A 270 13.90 2.08 27.31
CA VAL A 270 14.07 0.71 27.85
C VAL A 270 12.95 0.35 28.82
N GLU A 271 12.64 1.23 29.77
CA GLU A 271 11.54 1.00 30.71
C GLU A 271 10.20 0.87 29.99
N LYS A 272 9.99 1.68 28.95
CA LYS A 272 8.76 1.66 28.19
C LYS A 272 8.61 0.40 27.35
N ILE A 273 9.67 -0.04 26.66
CA ILE A 273 9.71 -1.30 25.93
C ILE A 273 9.31 -2.46 26.86
N ILE A 274 9.95 -2.53 28.03
CA ILE A 274 9.67 -3.56 29.03
C ILE A 274 8.21 -3.51 29.50
N GLY A 275 7.74 -2.32 29.89
CA GLY A 275 6.37 -2.13 30.40
C GLY A 275 5.30 -2.53 29.38
N ILE A 276 5.47 -2.14 28.11
CA ILE A 276 4.56 -2.49 27.02
C ILE A 276 4.59 -4.00 26.74
N ALA A 277 5.78 -4.58 26.65
CA ALA A 277 5.94 -6.01 26.39
C ALA A 277 5.32 -6.88 27.50
N LEU A 278 5.47 -6.50 28.76
CA LEU A 278 4.88 -7.23 29.88
C LEU A 278 3.36 -7.13 29.93
N LYS A 279 2.80 -5.98 29.51
CA LYS A 279 1.35 -5.72 29.48
C LYS A 279 0.63 -6.50 28.37
N ASN A 280 1.24 -6.58 27.19
CA ASN A 280 0.63 -7.17 26.01
C ASN A 280 0.96 -8.66 25.90
N GLU A 281 0.10 -9.39 25.19
CA GLU A 281 0.38 -10.78 24.83
C GLU A 281 1.54 -10.86 23.83
N LYS A 282 1.52 -9.95 22.82
CA LYS A 282 2.56 -9.82 21.82
C LYS A 282 2.77 -8.36 21.42
N THR A 283 4.04 -7.98 21.27
CA THR A 283 4.45 -6.66 20.79
C THR A 283 5.52 -6.80 19.70
N TYR A 284 5.37 -6.08 18.60
CA TYR A 284 6.38 -6.02 17.55
C TYR A 284 7.25 -4.79 17.75
N ILE A 285 8.56 -4.99 17.75
CA ILE A 285 9.53 -3.88 17.82
C ILE A 285 10.11 -3.70 16.43
N MET A 286 9.82 -2.57 15.83
CA MET A 286 10.38 -2.09 14.57
C MET A 286 11.62 -1.27 14.89
N ALA A 287 12.82 -1.82 14.64
CA ALA A 287 14.07 -1.13 14.91
C ALA A 287 14.71 -0.69 13.59
N ILE A 288 14.96 0.60 13.45
CA ILE A 288 15.55 1.24 12.26
C ILE A 288 16.80 2.06 12.57
N GLY A 289 17.31 1.97 13.80
CA GLY A 289 18.59 2.54 14.26
C GLY A 289 19.48 1.48 14.91
N ALA A 290 20.47 1.93 15.67
CA ALA A 290 21.28 1.06 16.51
C ALA A 290 20.40 0.33 17.52
N ILE A 291 20.54 -1.00 17.64
CA ILE A 291 19.61 -1.85 18.41
C ILE A 291 19.83 -1.82 19.92
N THR A 292 20.49 -0.80 20.43
CA THR A 292 20.92 -0.63 21.83
C THR A 292 19.75 -0.70 22.82
N ASN A 293 18.65 0.05 22.57
CA ASN A 293 17.50 0.07 23.48
C ASN A 293 16.84 -1.30 23.61
N VAL A 294 16.71 -2.02 22.49
CA VAL A 294 16.12 -3.37 22.44
C VAL A 294 16.99 -4.37 23.19
N ALA A 295 18.31 -4.34 22.97
CA ALA A 295 19.27 -5.18 23.68
C ALA A 295 19.22 -4.94 25.19
N MET A 296 19.24 -3.69 25.62
CA MET A 296 19.14 -3.32 27.04
C MET A 296 17.83 -3.78 27.67
N ALA A 297 16.71 -3.68 26.96
CA ALA A 297 15.43 -4.15 27.45
C ALA A 297 15.43 -5.68 27.66
N ILE A 298 15.99 -6.44 26.72
CA ILE A 298 16.14 -7.91 26.81
C ILE A 298 17.06 -8.30 27.99
N MET A 299 18.20 -7.62 28.14
CA MET A 299 19.14 -7.85 29.23
C MET A 299 18.51 -7.59 30.60
N LYS A 300 17.79 -6.48 30.72
CA LYS A 300 17.19 -6.02 31.96
C LYS A 300 15.98 -6.87 32.38
N GLU A 301 15.17 -7.29 31.43
CA GLU A 301 13.93 -8.04 31.66
C GLU A 301 13.79 -9.21 30.68
N PRO A 302 14.49 -10.32 30.88
CA PRO A 302 14.44 -11.48 29.97
C PRO A 302 13.04 -12.08 29.74
N ARG A 303 12.07 -11.83 30.64
CA ARG A 303 10.69 -12.33 30.51
C ARG A 303 9.95 -11.73 29.32
N ILE A 304 10.48 -10.63 28.73
CA ILE A 304 9.87 -10.06 27.52
C ILE A 304 10.20 -10.85 26.25
N ILE A 305 11.21 -11.71 26.27
CA ILE A 305 11.72 -12.42 25.09
C ILE A 305 10.60 -13.17 24.33
N ASP A 306 9.72 -13.85 25.06
CA ASP A 306 8.61 -14.61 24.47
C ASP A 306 7.41 -13.72 24.07
N LYS A 307 7.42 -12.44 24.46
CA LYS A 307 6.35 -11.48 24.24
C LYS A 307 6.65 -10.47 23.14
N ILE A 308 7.89 -10.40 22.68
CA ILE A 308 8.30 -9.49 21.61
C ILE A 308 8.73 -10.23 20.35
N GLU A 309 8.52 -9.60 19.22
CA GLU A 309 9.12 -9.97 17.94
C GLU A 309 9.86 -8.74 17.41
N VAL A 310 11.14 -8.88 17.14
CA VAL A 310 12.00 -7.78 16.67
C VAL A 310 12.14 -7.87 15.16
N ILE A 311 11.81 -6.79 14.46
CA ILE A 311 12.07 -6.59 13.04
C ILE A 311 13.09 -5.48 12.95
N TRP A 312 14.28 -5.79 12.44
CA TRP A 312 15.39 -4.87 12.45
C TRP A 312 15.98 -4.66 11.05
N LEU A 313 16.09 -3.41 10.67
CA LEU A 313 16.91 -2.99 9.54
C LEU A 313 18.35 -2.86 10.01
N GLY A 314 19.19 -3.80 9.67
CA GLY A 314 20.58 -3.78 10.10
C GLY A 314 21.41 -4.86 9.47
N GLY A 315 22.70 -4.57 9.34
CA GLY A 315 23.64 -5.44 8.69
C GLY A 315 23.45 -5.52 7.18
N HIS A 316 24.16 -6.44 6.58
CA HIS A 316 24.11 -6.75 5.14
C HIS A 316 23.63 -8.18 4.92
N SER A 317 23.30 -8.51 3.67
CA SER A 317 23.02 -9.90 3.30
C SER A 317 24.16 -10.81 3.73
N ILE A 318 23.82 -12.03 4.16
CA ILE A 318 24.77 -13.05 4.64
C ILE A 318 25.86 -13.39 3.60
N LEU A 319 25.61 -13.05 2.33
CA LEU A 319 26.57 -13.24 1.24
C LEU A 319 27.67 -12.15 1.21
N ILE A 320 27.53 -11.08 1.99
CA ILE A 320 28.48 -9.96 2.03
C ILE A 320 29.40 -10.15 3.22
N LYS A 321 30.71 -10.22 2.95
CA LYS A 321 31.73 -10.45 3.99
C LYS A 321 31.88 -9.25 4.93
N ASP A 322 31.88 -8.05 4.37
CA ASP A 322 31.96 -6.80 5.13
C ASP A 322 30.56 -6.38 5.59
N ASN A 323 30.33 -6.47 6.88
CA ASN A 323 29.07 -6.14 7.51
C ASN A 323 29.12 -4.84 8.31
N MET A 324 29.96 -3.90 7.91
CA MET A 324 30.11 -2.56 8.49
C MET A 324 28.93 -1.66 8.06
N GLU A 325 27.69 -2.16 8.24
CA GLU A 325 26.48 -1.41 8.04
C GLU A 325 26.29 -0.40 9.20
N PHE A 326 25.62 0.73 8.96
CA PHE A 326 25.58 1.83 9.91
C PHE A 326 24.95 1.44 11.24
N ASN A 327 23.72 0.92 11.24
CA ASN A 327 23.01 0.51 12.47
C ASN A 327 23.74 -0.62 13.20
N PHE A 328 24.32 -1.55 12.43
CA PHE A 328 25.04 -2.70 12.97
C PHE A 328 26.35 -2.30 13.68
N ARG A 329 27.16 -1.47 13.03
CA ARG A 329 28.49 -1.08 13.56
C ARG A 329 28.43 -0.10 14.73
N GLN A 330 27.29 0.59 14.93
CA GLN A 330 27.12 1.54 16.02
C GLN A 330 27.25 0.85 17.39
N ASP A 331 26.66 -0.33 17.55
CA ASP A 331 26.70 -1.05 18.84
C ASP A 331 26.76 -2.57 18.65
N ILE A 332 27.95 -3.09 18.38
CA ILE A 332 28.18 -4.53 18.15
C ILE A 332 27.76 -5.39 19.35
N GLU A 333 27.94 -4.91 20.58
CA GLU A 333 27.53 -5.64 21.78
C GLU A 333 26.00 -5.74 21.90
N ALA A 334 25.27 -4.71 21.48
CA ALA A 334 23.83 -4.77 21.39
C ALA A 334 23.38 -5.78 20.33
N VAL A 335 24.01 -5.80 19.16
CA VAL A 335 23.74 -6.79 18.12
C VAL A 335 23.99 -8.20 18.63
N ARG A 336 25.13 -8.49 19.25
CA ARG A 336 25.45 -9.79 19.86
C ARG A 336 24.37 -10.19 20.86
N THR A 337 24.02 -9.29 21.76
CA THR A 337 23.00 -9.53 22.79
C THR A 337 21.66 -9.98 22.17
N VAL A 338 21.18 -9.30 21.12
CA VAL A 338 19.93 -9.64 20.45
C VAL A 338 20.04 -10.96 19.68
N PHE A 339 21.14 -11.18 18.96
CA PHE A 339 21.36 -12.41 18.18
C PHE A 339 21.51 -13.64 19.08
N GLU A 340 22.20 -13.54 20.19
CA GLU A 340 22.40 -14.62 21.17
C GLU A 340 21.16 -14.88 22.02
N SER A 341 20.28 -13.89 22.17
CA SER A 341 19.02 -14.05 22.88
C SER A 341 18.09 -15.01 22.13
N LYS A 342 17.02 -15.47 22.80
CA LYS A 342 15.99 -16.33 22.18
C LYS A 342 14.85 -15.54 21.57
N VAL A 343 14.97 -14.21 21.46
CA VAL A 343 13.94 -13.35 20.91
C VAL A 343 13.64 -13.72 19.46
N LYS A 344 12.38 -13.70 19.06
CA LYS A 344 12.01 -13.89 17.66
C LYS A 344 12.52 -12.69 16.86
N LEU A 345 13.45 -12.94 15.92
CA LEU A 345 14.17 -11.93 15.17
C LEU A 345 13.95 -12.09 13.68
N THR A 346 13.56 -11.00 13.03
CA THR A 346 13.60 -10.82 11.57
C THR A 346 14.63 -9.74 11.26
N VAL A 347 15.61 -10.07 10.43
CA VAL A 347 16.61 -9.12 9.94
C VAL A 347 16.27 -8.74 8.52
N ILE A 348 16.24 -7.43 8.24
CA ILE A 348 16.14 -6.88 6.89
C ILE A 348 17.52 -6.32 6.52
N PRO A 349 18.28 -7.01 5.68
CA PRO A 349 19.62 -6.56 5.30
C PRO A 349 19.60 -5.29 4.44
N CYS A 350 20.53 -4.37 4.66
CA CYS A 350 20.66 -3.16 3.86
C CYS A 350 21.12 -3.48 2.43
N LYS A 351 22.38 -3.88 2.23
CA LYS A 351 22.89 -4.23 0.87
C LYS A 351 22.25 -5.52 0.37
N ASN A 352 21.90 -5.53 -0.90
CA ASN A 352 21.23 -6.56 -1.68
C ASN A 352 19.74 -6.76 -1.38
N VAL A 353 19.18 -6.17 -0.31
CA VAL A 353 17.78 -6.29 0.06
C VAL A 353 17.14 -4.90 0.11
N ALA A 354 17.22 -4.17 1.21
CA ALA A 354 16.62 -2.84 1.33
C ALA A 354 17.21 -1.81 0.34
N SER A 355 18.43 -2.04 -0.18
CA SER A 355 19.03 -1.26 -1.26
C SER A 355 18.23 -1.23 -2.57
N ASN A 356 17.19 -2.05 -2.70
CA ASN A 356 16.27 -2.01 -3.84
C ASN A 356 15.21 -0.91 -3.69
N LEU A 357 15.01 -0.35 -2.50
CA LEU A 357 14.10 0.77 -2.26
C LEU A 357 14.70 2.11 -2.73
N LYS A 358 14.98 2.18 -4.04
CA LYS A 358 15.56 3.36 -4.69
C LYS A 358 14.50 4.23 -5.31
N THR A 359 14.52 5.52 -4.96
CA THR A 359 13.64 6.53 -5.55
C THR A 359 14.41 7.78 -5.96
N THR A 360 13.73 8.74 -6.56
CA THR A 360 14.26 10.02 -7.01
C THR A 360 13.45 11.17 -6.45
N ILE A 361 14.03 12.39 -6.41
CA ILE A 361 13.29 13.58 -6.00
C ILE A 361 12.06 13.84 -6.88
N TYR A 362 12.12 13.51 -8.16
CA TYR A 362 10.99 13.69 -9.08
C TYR A 362 9.81 12.79 -8.73
N GLU A 363 10.08 11.57 -8.32
CA GLU A 363 9.06 10.59 -7.89
C GLU A 363 8.45 11.00 -6.55
N ILE A 364 9.29 11.38 -5.58
CA ILE A 364 8.85 11.90 -4.28
C ILE A 364 7.98 13.16 -4.47
N GLU A 365 8.44 14.14 -5.25
CA GLU A 365 7.67 15.37 -5.51
C GLU A 365 6.35 15.10 -6.24
N HIS A 366 6.34 14.18 -7.20
CA HIS A 366 5.12 13.82 -7.93
C HIS A 366 4.01 13.34 -7.01
N HIS A 367 4.37 12.51 -6.02
CA HIS A 367 3.40 11.90 -5.13
C HIS A 367 3.09 12.73 -3.89
N LEU A 368 4.04 13.47 -3.34
CA LEU A 368 3.92 14.09 -2.02
C LEU A 368 3.90 15.62 -2.02
N LYS A 369 4.53 16.29 -2.99
CA LYS A 369 4.67 17.75 -2.98
C LYS A 369 3.32 18.45 -3.03
N ASN A 370 3.09 19.36 -2.08
CA ASN A 370 1.84 20.14 -1.96
C ASN A 370 0.57 19.26 -1.75
N LYS A 371 0.71 18.02 -1.30
CA LYS A 371 -0.43 17.19 -0.92
C LYS A 371 -0.90 17.50 0.50
N ASN A 372 0.05 17.59 1.41
CA ASN A 372 -0.13 17.95 2.83
C ASN A 372 1.18 18.50 3.39
N GLU A 373 1.21 18.93 4.66
CA GLU A 373 2.39 19.51 5.29
C GLU A 373 3.54 18.52 5.40
N VAL A 374 3.28 17.30 5.84
CA VAL A 374 4.32 16.27 5.98
C VAL A 374 4.89 15.86 4.63
N GLY A 375 4.06 15.69 3.60
CA GLY A 375 4.52 15.35 2.26
C GLY A 375 5.45 16.42 1.67
N THR A 376 5.11 17.71 1.86
CA THR A 376 5.98 18.82 1.45
C THR A 376 7.31 18.80 2.21
N TYR A 377 7.26 18.57 3.52
CA TYR A 377 8.46 18.47 4.35
C TYR A 377 9.37 17.29 3.94
N LEU A 378 8.79 16.11 3.67
CA LEU A 378 9.56 14.95 3.21
C LEU A 378 10.28 15.22 1.88
N CYS A 379 9.64 15.96 0.96
CA CYS A 379 10.31 16.42 -0.27
C CYS A 379 11.53 17.31 0.05
N GLU A 380 11.38 18.27 0.95
CA GLU A 380 12.47 19.17 1.37
C GLU A 380 13.61 18.41 2.04
N ARG A 381 13.28 17.46 2.95
CA ARG A 381 14.29 16.63 3.62
C ARG A 381 15.05 15.77 2.62
N PHE A 382 14.35 15.09 1.73
CA PHE A 382 14.96 14.26 0.69
C PHE A 382 15.90 15.08 -0.22
N TYR A 383 15.51 16.31 -0.58
CA TYR A 383 16.32 17.21 -1.39
C TYR A 383 17.56 17.69 -0.64
N ASN A 384 17.40 18.14 0.61
CA ASN A 384 18.48 18.78 1.39
C ASN A 384 19.50 17.77 1.93
N ASP A 385 19.09 16.53 2.21
CA ASP A 385 19.97 15.48 2.67
C ASP A 385 20.92 14.96 1.56
N GLY A 386 20.67 15.34 0.31
CA GLY A 386 21.49 14.94 -0.83
C GLY A 386 22.70 15.82 -1.05
N LYS A 387 23.89 15.33 -0.76
CA LYS A 387 25.16 15.88 -1.31
C LYS A 387 25.30 15.62 -2.80
N HIS A 388 24.28 15.11 -3.47
CA HIS A 388 24.30 14.57 -4.83
C HIS A 388 23.26 15.30 -5.68
N GLY A 389 23.53 15.46 -6.98
CA GLY A 389 22.64 16.17 -7.89
C GLY A 389 21.21 15.60 -7.92
N ILE A 390 20.26 16.43 -8.28
CA ILE A 390 18.80 16.16 -8.29
C ILE A 390 18.37 14.91 -9.07
N GLN A 391 19.24 14.35 -9.90
CA GLN A 391 18.95 13.12 -10.69
C GLN A 391 19.44 11.84 -10.02
N THR A 392 20.03 11.94 -8.82
CA THR A 392 20.57 10.77 -8.14
C THR A 392 19.46 9.98 -7.48
N ARG A 393 19.45 8.68 -7.71
CA ARG A 393 18.58 7.76 -6.95
C ARG A 393 19.13 7.58 -5.55
N ARG A 394 18.22 7.63 -4.57
CA ARG A 394 18.53 7.34 -3.17
C ARG A 394 17.65 6.21 -2.66
N VAL A 395 18.14 5.53 -1.66
CA VAL A 395 17.39 4.45 -0.99
C VAL A 395 16.66 5.05 0.20
N ILE A 396 15.40 4.72 0.36
CA ILE A 396 14.62 4.99 1.59
C ILE A 396 14.55 3.68 2.37
N TRP A 397 15.60 3.41 3.13
CA TRP A 397 15.86 2.11 3.74
C TRP A 397 14.78 1.70 4.75
N ASP A 398 14.43 2.59 5.64
CA ASP A 398 13.68 2.35 6.88
C ASP A 398 12.22 1.98 6.66
N ILE A 399 11.62 2.43 5.54
CA ILE A 399 10.24 2.05 5.19
C ILE A 399 10.07 0.54 5.05
N SER A 400 11.16 -0.20 4.84
CA SER A 400 11.15 -1.65 4.71
C SER A 400 10.60 -2.35 5.97
N VAL A 401 10.94 -1.87 7.14
CA VAL A 401 10.51 -2.45 8.42
C VAL A 401 9.02 -2.23 8.64
N ILE A 402 8.52 -1.05 8.31
CA ILE A 402 7.10 -0.73 8.39
C ILE A 402 6.29 -1.58 7.40
N ALA A 403 6.74 -1.61 6.15
CA ALA A 403 6.12 -2.38 5.07
C ALA A 403 6.05 -3.88 5.39
N TYR A 404 7.08 -4.46 6.02
CA TYR A 404 7.10 -5.86 6.41
C TYR A 404 5.95 -6.25 7.33
N LEU A 405 5.56 -5.38 8.26
CA LEU A 405 4.44 -5.62 9.16
C LEU A 405 3.08 -5.23 8.56
N ILE A 406 3.06 -4.38 7.52
CA ILE A 406 1.84 -4.09 6.75
C ILE A 406 1.47 -5.31 5.92
N ASN A 407 2.39 -5.79 5.09
CA ASN A 407 2.12 -6.95 4.25
C ASN A 407 3.40 -7.77 3.98
N LYS A 408 3.48 -8.96 4.60
CA LYS A 408 4.62 -9.88 4.44
C LYS A 408 4.73 -10.48 3.04
N GLU A 409 3.67 -10.47 2.23
CA GLU A 409 3.69 -11.00 0.87
C GLU A 409 4.55 -10.17 -0.11
N TRP A 410 4.94 -8.95 0.30
CA TRP A 410 5.88 -8.11 -0.46
C TRP A 410 7.34 -8.50 -0.25
N PHE A 411 7.59 -9.57 0.53
CA PHE A 411 8.93 -9.98 0.95
C PHE A 411 9.13 -11.46 0.72
N GLU A 412 10.28 -11.82 0.15
CA GLU A 412 10.76 -13.20 0.20
C GLU A 412 11.66 -13.36 1.42
N ILE A 413 11.50 -14.45 2.14
CA ILE A 413 12.20 -14.69 3.42
C ILE A 413 12.77 -16.09 3.48
N SER A 414 13.91 -16.24 4.16
CA SER A 414 14.52 -17.52 4.53
C SER A 414 14.60 -17.68 6.05
N GLN A 415 14.49 -18.91 6.51
CA GLN A 415 14.85 -19.27 7.87
C GLN A 415 16.29 -19.76 7.87
N ILE A 416 17.16 -19.05 8.58
CA ILE A 416 18.57 -19.39 8.68
C ILE A 416 18.98 -19.63 10.13
N ASN A 417 20.03 -20.43 10.34
CA ASN A 417 20.64 -20.50 11.67
C ASN A 417 21.25 -19.14 12.01
N CYS A 418 20.94 -18.62 13.18
CA CYS A 418 21.44 -17.34 13.65
C CYS A 418 22.96 -17.34 13.64
N PRO A 419 23.64 -16.46 12.90
CA PRO A 419 25.09 -16.44 12.88
C PRO A 419 25.66 -15.90 14.20
N ASN A 420 26.85 -16.33 14.59
CA ASN A 420 27.65 -15.62 15.57
C ASN A 420 28.20 -14.33 14.97
N ILE A 421 28.33 -13.29 15.76
CA ILE A 421 28.86 -11.99 15.32
C ILE A 421 30.32 -11.87 15.78
N LYS A 422 31.26 -11.79 14.82
CA LYS A 422 32.67 -11.59 15.12
C LYS A 422 33.01 -10.14 15.47
N GLU A 423 34.20 -9.90 15.99
CA GLU A 423 34.69 -8.56 16.32
C GLU A 423 34.78 -7.63 15.10
N ASP A 424 35.09 -8.19 13.93
CA ASP A 424 35.16 -7.50 12.65
C ASP A 424 33.78 -7.33 11.98
N THR A 425 32.69 -7.52 12.73
CA THR A 425 31.28 -7.48 12.29
C THR A 425 30.86 -8.61 11.36
N SER A 426 31.76 -9.45 10.89
CA SER A 426 31.41 -10.53 9.97
C SER A 426 30.53 -11.60 10.62
N TYR A 427 29.69 -12.23 9.83
CA TYR A 427 28.87 -13.37 10.22
C TYR A 427 29.69 -14.67 10.22
N GLU A 428 29.62 -15.41 11.32
CA GLU A 428 30.11 -16.78 11.40
C GLU A 428 28.93 -17.74 11.51
N LEU A 429 28.73 -18.55 10.47
CA LEU A 429 27.63 -19.49 10.42
C LEU A 429 27.82 -20.59 11.47
N ASN A 430 26.76 -20.84 12.25
CA ASN A 430 26.73 -21.88 13.26
C ASN A 430 25.40 -22.63 13.19
N THR A 431 25.45 -23.86 12.66
CA THR A 431 24.27 -24.70 12.44
C THR A 431 23.60 -25.19 13.73
N ASN A 432 24.23 -24.98 14.88
CA ASN A 432 23.67 -25.34 16.19
C ASN A 432 22.84 -24.21 16.80
N ASN A 433 22.91 -22.99 16.25
CA ASN A 433 22.16 -21.87 16.74
C ASN A 433 20.68 -21.96 16.33
N ARG A 434 19.83 -21.23 17.05
CA ARG A 434 18.42 -21.10 16.73
C ARG A 434 18.19 -20.54 15.31
N LEU A 435 16.99 -20.73 14.79
CA LEU A 435 16.59 -20.08 13.53
C LEU A 435 16.17 -18.63 13.76
N ILE A 436 16.54 -17.79 12.80
CA ILE A 436 16.03 -16.41 12.63
C ILE A 436 15.47 -16.26 11.23
N THR A 437 14.63 -15.25 11.03
CA THR A 437 14.15 -14.87 9.70
C THR A 437 15.12 -13.88 9.07
N MET A 438 15.55 -14.15 7.85
CA MET A 438 16.31 -13.23 7.02
C MET A 438 15.45 -12.86 5.81
N VAL A 439 15.34 -11.58 5.50
CA VAL A 439 14.69 -11.13 4.28
C VAL A 439 15.68 -11.24 3.12
N ASP A 440 15.26 -11.86 2.01
CA ASP A 440 16.08 -12.09 0.83
C ASP A 440 15.75 -11.13 -0.32
N PHE A 441 14.47 -10.75 -0.43
CA PHE A 441 13.99 -9.86 -1.48
C PHE A 441 12.84 -8.97 -1.00
N ILE A 442 12.71 -7.80 -1.61
CA ILE A 442 11.65 -6.81 -1.36
C ILE A 442 11.03 -6.38 -2.69
N ASP A 443 9.70 -6.48 -2.80
CA ASP A 443 8.92 -5.88 -3.88
C ASP A 443 8.80 -4.36 -3.67
N SER A 444 9.77 -3.62 -4.21
CA SER A 444 9.86 -2.17 -4.04
C SER A 444 8.67 -1.42 -4.62
N ASP A 445 8.09 -1.92 -5.71
CA ASP A 445 7.00 -1.23 -6.40
C ASP A 445 5.74 -1.20 -5.53
N LYS A 446 5.39 -2.35 -4.92
CA LYS A 446 4.25 -2.44 -3.99
C LYS A 446 4.44 -1.62 -2.72
N ILE A 447 5.66 -1.57 -2.19
CA ILE A 447 5.95 -0.77 -1.00
C ILE A 447 5.82 0.71 -1.31
N TYR A 448 6.35 1.19 -2.43
CA TYR A 448 6.23 2.58 -2.82
C TYR A 448 4.79 2.97 -3.19
N GLU A 449 4.05 2.09 -3.85
CA GLU A 449 2.62 2.32 -4.15
C GLU A 449 1.83 2.56 -2.85
N ASP A 450 1.94 1.68 -1.85
CA ASP A 450 1.24 1.80 -0.57
C ASP A 450 1.71 3.03 0.24
N MET A 451 3.03 3.25 0.32
CA MET A 451 3.58 4.40 1.03
C MET A 451 3.13 5.73 0.42
N PHE A 452 3.21 5.88 -0.89
CA PHE A 452 2.81 7.10 -1.58
C PHE A 452 1.30 7.33 -1.52
N GLU A 453 0.48 6.28 -1.58
CA GLU A 453 -0.96 6.41 -1.37
C GLU A 453 -1.24 7.00 0.02
N LYS A 454 -0.67 6.43 1.07
CA LYS A 454 -0.89 6.85 2.47
C LYS A 454 -0.33 8.24 2.78
N LEU A 455 0.89 8.52 2.36
CA LEU A 455 1.54 9.82 2.62
C LEU A 455 1.01 10.94 1.73
N GLY A 456 0.48 10.61 0.54
CA GLY A 456 -0.09 11.56 -0.40
C GLY A 456 -1.58 11.88 -0.16
N GLU A 457 -2.25 11.21 0.79
CA GLU A 457 -3.62 11.54 1.17
C GLU A 457 -3.70 12.96 1.71
N LYS A 458 -4.67 13.74 1.19
CA LYS A 458 -4.99 15.04 1.77
C LYS A 458 -5.57 14.81 3.17
N ASN A 459 -5.12 15.57 4.15
CA ASN A 459 -5.81 15.62 5.42
C ASN A 459 -7.26 16.05 5.12
N GLU A 460 -8.24 15.22 5.47
CA GLU A 460 -9.64 15.66 5.46
C GLU A 460 -9.74 16.80 6.49
N ILE A 461 -9.74 18.02 6.00
CA ILE A 461 -10.16 19.17 6.82
C ILE A 461 -11.64 18.91 7.07
N ASN A 462 -11.99 18.55 8.29
CA ASN A 462 -13.37 18.58 8.75
C ASN A 462 -13.87 20.03 8.59
N GLU A 463 -14.57 20.31 7.46
CA GLU A 463 -15.37 21.51 7.29
C GLU A 463 -16.69 21.39 8.05
#